data_546993dc660ac0abb93e10cefd3d265f
#
_entry.id   546993dc660ac0abb93e10cefd3d265f
#
_cell.length_a   1.000
_cell.length_b   1.000
_cell.length_c   1.000
_cell.angle_alpha   90.00
_cell.angle_beta   90.00
_cell.angle_gamma   90.00
#
_symmetry.space_group_name_H-M   'P 1'
#
loop_
_entity.id
_entity.type
_entity.pdbx_description
1 polymer ?
#
loop_
_entity_poly.entity_id
_entity_poly.type
_entity_poly.pdbx_seq_one_letter_code
_entity_poly.pdbx_strand_id
1 'polypeptide(L)'
;MRRIFKKNVVAESGPKFAEAKLEERDKRHLHMGDSRYVLEPNIKEGKGGLRDLHTLFWIAKYLYQVESVGQLLNEGVLKSNEVKRFSKAQNFLWTIRSHLHYIAGRGEDRWTCDVQGEIGRRMGYRDHAGTVGVERFMKHYYLTAKEVGDLTRIFCAALEAEQKRWN
;
A
#
# COMPACT_ATOMS: atom_id res chain seq x y z
N MET A 1 0.71 -1.00 -35.04
CA MET A 1 0.70 0.46 -34.77
C MET A 1 0.38 0.83 -33.33
N ARG A 2 -0.73 0.36 -32.72
CA ARG A 2 -1.07 0.67 -31.31
C ARG A 2 0.01 0.29 -30.27
N ARG A 3 0.72 -0.82 -30.44
CA ARG A 3 1.73 -1.34 -29.51
C ARG A 3 3.03 -0.52 -29.53
N ILE A 4 3.45 -0.03 -30.69
CA ILE A 4 4.67 0.76 -30.88
C ILE A 4 4.45 2.19 -30.36
N PHE A 5 3.30 2.80 -30.66
CA PHE A 5 2.94 4.13 -30.18
C PHE A 5 2.85 4.20 -28.65
N LYS A 6 2.18 3.20 -28.03
CA LYS A 6 2.11 3.11 -26.57
C LYS A 6 3.47 2.93 -25.90
N LYS A 7 4.36 2.12 -26.50
CA LYS A 7 5.69 1.85 -25.96
C LYS A 7 6.56 3.12 -25.94
N ASN A 8 6.52 3.91 -26.98
CA ASN A 8 7.28 5.14 -27.08
C ASN A 8 6.75 6.24 -26.14
N VAL A 9 5.43 6.43 -26.06
CA VAL A 9 4.80 7.40 -25.16
C VAL A 9 5.06 7.04 -23.69
N VAL A 10 4.95 5.77 -23.31
CA VAL A 10 5.24 5.33 -21.94
C VAL A 10 6.73 5.45 -21.60
N ALA A 11 7.64 5.17 -22.54
CA ALA A 11 9.07 5.35 -22.30
C ALA A 11 9.45 6.80 -22.05
N GLU A 12 8.80 7.75 -22.72
CA GLU A 12 9.09 9.19 -22.59
C GLU A 12 8.40 9.83 -21.38
N SER A 13 7.14 9.48 -21.10
CA SER A 13 6.32 10.07 -20.03
C SER A 13 6.26 9.24 -18.75
N GLY A 14 6.63 7.95 -18.79
CA GLY A 14 6.55 7.03 -17.67
C GLY A 14 7.32 7.46 -16.43
N PRO A 15 8.62 7.80 -16.56
CA PRO A 15 9.41 8.27 -15.42
C PRO A 15 8.83 9.50 -14.74
N LYS A 16 8.40 10.48 -15.54
CA LYS A 16 7.77 11.73 -15.04
C LYS A 16 6.45 11.44 -14.31
N PHE A 17 5.66 10.50 -14.83
CA PHE A 17 4.42 10.08 -14.18
C PHE A 17 4.70 9.39 -12.84
N ALA A 18 5.67 8.47 -12.78
CA ALA A 18 6.06 7.80 -11.56
C ALA A 18 6.57 8.79 -10.51
N GLU A 19 7.45 9.72 -10.90
CA GLU A 19 7.98 10.78 -10.03
C GLU A 19 6.86 11.65 -9.48
N ALA A 20 5.95 12.13 -10.32
CA ALA A 20 4.80 12.95 -9.89
C ALA A 20 3.91 12.21 -8.89
N LYS A 21 3.66 10.90 -9.09
CA LYS A 21 2.86 10.09 -8.17
C LYS A 21 3.57 9.83 -6.84
N LEU A 22 4.88 9.65 -6.84
CA LEU A 22 5.66 9.50 -5.62
C LEU A 22 5.74 10.83 -4.84
N GLU A 23 5.89 11.94 -5.52
CA GLU A 23 5.85 13.27 -4.91
C GLU A 23 4.47 13.57 -4.27
N GLU A 24 3.37 13.24 -4.97
CA GLU A 24 2.01 13.34 -4.43
C GLU A 24 1.85 12.51 -3.14
N ARG A 25 2.41 11.29 -3.13
CA ARG A 25 2.45 10.44 -1.94
C ARG A 25 3.21 11.09 -0.79
N ASP A 26 4.39 11.64 -1.05
CA ASP A 26 5.24 12.23 -0.01
C ASP A 26 4.58 13.48 0.58
N LYS A 27 3.96 14.32 -0.23
CA LYS A 27 3.16 15.46 0.24
C LYS A 27 1.99 15.01 1.13
N ARG A 28 1.31 13.92 0.76
CA ARG A 28 0.25 13.34 1.59
C ARG A 28 0.78 12.84 2.93
N HIS A 29 1.95 12.16 2.94
CA HIS A 29 2.57 11.69 4.18
C HIS A 29 2.88 12.86 5.13
N LEU A 30 3.44 13.94 4.63
CA LEU A 30 3.70 15.15 5.42
C LEU A 30 2.39 15.72 6.00
N HIS A 31 1.33 15.78 5.21
CA HIS A 31 0.02 16.26 5.68
C HIS A 31 -0.58 15.34 6.76
N MET A 32 -0.31 14.06 6.74
CA MET A 32 -0.77 13.06 7.70
C MET A 32 0.18 12.87 8.90
N GLY A 33 1.19 13.72 9.07
CA GLY A 33 2.14 13.68 10.18
C GLY A 33 3.37 12.81 9.95
N ASP A 34 3.57 12.31 8.74
CA ASP A 34 4.75 11.55 8.26
C ASP A 34 5.22 10.39 9.16
N SER A 35 4.31 9.76 9.89
CA SER A 35 4.59 8.62 10.76
C SER A 35 3.71 7.41 10.46
N ARG A 36 4.32 6.20 10.53
CA ARG A 36 3.59 4.92 10.52
C ARG A 36 3.07 4.53 11.91
N TYR A 37 3.62 5.14 12.95
CA TYR A 37 3.38 4.79 14.36
C TYR A 37 2.41 5.76 15.00
N VAL A 38 1.29 6.02 14.33
CA VAL A 38 0.21 6.87 14.80
C VAL A 38 -0.78 6.04 15.62
N LEU A 39 -1.19 6.54 16.78
CA LEU A 39 -2.12 5.82 17.66
C LEU A 39 -3.50 5.61 17.01
N GLU A 40 -3.98 6.61 16.28
CA GLU A 40 -5.24 6.58 15.54
C GLU A 40 -4.98 6.81 14.04
N PRO A 41 -4.50 5.78 13.33
CA PRO A 41 -4.07 5.95 11.94
C PRO A 41 -5.25 6.14 10.99
N ASN A 42 -5.01 6.86 9.90
CA ASN A 42 -5.87 6.84 8.74
C ASN A 42 -5.48 5.64 7.86
N ILE A 43 -6.35 4.64 7.78
CA ILE A 43 -6.09 3.37 7.07
C ILE A 43 -5.91 3.56 5.57
N LYS A 44 -6.53 4.59 5.01
CA LYS A 44 -6.46 4.89 3.57
C LYS A 44 -5.31 5.83 3.25
N GLU A 45 -5.28 7.01 3.87
CA GLU A 45 -4.38 8.09 3.48
C GLU A 45 -3.08 8.15 4.28
N GLY A 46 -3.01 7.48 5.43
CA GLY A 46 -1.84 7.47 6.29
C GLY A 46 -0.64 6.77 5.64
N LYS A 47 0.56 7.06 6.17
CA LYS A 47 1.82 6.44 5.72
C LYS A 47 1.79 4.93 5.94
N GLY A 48 1.95 4.18 4.87
CA GLY A 48 1.80 2.72 4.88
C GLY A 48 0.35 2.23 4.76
N GLY A 49 -0.59 3.12 4.44
CA GLY A 49 -2.00 2.78 4.21
C GLY A 49 -2.33 2.34 2.77
N LEU A 50 -3.61 2.13 2.52
CA LEU A 50 -4.10 1.63 1.23
C LEU A 50 -3.72 2.50 0.04
N ARG A 51 -3.69 3.83 0.21
CA ARG A 51 -3.35 4.75 -0.87
C ARG A 51 -1.90 4.54 -1.37
N ASP A 52 -0.99 4.14 -0.50
CA ASP A 52 0.39 3.84 -0.89
C ASP A 52 0.45 2.62 -1.80
N LEU A 53 -0.27 1.55 -1.47
CA LEU A 53 -0.39 0.37 -2.34
C LEU A 53 -1.06 0.70 -3.67
N HIS A 54 -2.12 1.52 -3.65
CA HIS A 54 -2.78 1.97 -4.87
C HIS A 54 -1.85 2.83 -5.74
N THR A 55 -1.03 3.69 -5.14
CA THR A 55 -0.04 4.50 -5.86
C THR A 55 0.94 3.60 -6.61
N LEU A 56 1.49 2.56 -5.97
CA LEU A 56 2.36 1.58 -6.61
C LEU A 56 1.66 0.87 -7.77
N PHE A 57 0.42 0.44 -7.56
CA PHE A 57 -0.34 -0.25 -8.59
C PHE A 57 -0.66 0.66 -9.78
N TRP A 58 -0.99 1.93 -9.56
CA TRP A 58 -1.23 2.88 -10.65
C TRP A 58 0.03 3.17 -11.47
N ILE A 59 1.18 3.32 -10.82
CA ILE A 59 2.46 3.45 -11.50
C ILE A 59 2.73 2.20 -12.34
N ALA A 60 2.56 1.02 -11.75
CA ALA A 60 2.74 -0.25 -12.43
C ALA A 60 1.80 -0.42 -13.63
N LYS A 61 0.52 -0.10 -13.44
CA LYS A 61 -0.49 -0.15 -14.51
C LYS A 61 -0.14 0.78 -15.67
N TYR A 62 0.35 1.96 -15.37
CA TYR A 62 0.76 2.90 -16.40
C TYR A 62 2.01 2.46 -17.15
N LEU A 63 3.06 2.05 -16.44
CA LEU A 63 4.35 1.69 -17.03
C LEU A 63 4.34 0.34 -17.74
N TYR A 64 3.77 -0.67 -17.11
CA TYR A 64 3.80 -2.07 -17.59
C TYR A 64 2.52 -2.50 -18.27
N GLN A 65 1.48 -1.65 -18.29
CA GLN A 65 0.16 -1.96 -18.88
C GLN A 65 -0.48 -3.23 -18.30
N VAL A 66 -0.26 -3.48 -17.00
CA VAL A 66 -0.82 -4.62 -16.26
C VAL A 66 -2.21 -4.32 -15.73
N GLU A 67 -3.05 -5.34 -15.61
CA GLU A 67 -4.40 -5.24 -15.06
C GLU A 67 -4.47 -5.72 -13.59
N SER A 68 -3.45 -6.45 -13.13
CA SER A 68 -3.35 -6.94 -11.77
C SER A 68 -1.91 -6.95 -11.27
N VAL A 69 -1.74 -6.93 -9.95
CA VAL A 69 -0.40 -7.01 -9.32
C VAL A 69 0.31 -8.33 -9.66
N GLY A 70 -0.46 -9.42 -9.82
CA GLY A 70 0.10 -10.73 -10.19
C GLY A 70 0.82 -10.72 -11.55
N GLN A 71 0.39 -9.88 -12.49
CA GLN A 71 1.04 -9.76 -13.79
C GLN A 71 2.45 -9.12 -13.70
N LEU A 72 2.76 -8.39 -12.63
CA LEU A 72 4.10 -7.84 -12.40
C LEU A 72 5.17 -8.92 -12.18
N LEU A 73 4.77 -10.11 -11.78
CA LEU A 73 5.65 -11.28 -11.73
C LEU A 73 6.13 -11.66 -13.15
N ASN A 74 5.22 -11.67 -14.12
CA ASN A 74 5.54 -12.01 -15.51
C ASN A 74 6.43 -10.94 -16.17
N GLU A 75 6.28 -9.68 -15.75
CA GLU A 75 7.11 -8.56 -16.22
C GLU A 75 8.47 -8.50 -15.50
N GLY A 76 8.72 -9.36 -14.52
CA GLY A 76 9.97 -9.38 -13.75
C GLY A 76 10.17 -8.20 -12.80
N VAL A 77 9.13 -7.43 -12.53
CA VAL A 77 9.15 -6.25 -11.64
C VAL A 77 9.09 -6.64 -10.18
N LEU A 78 8.24 -7.61 -9.86
CA LEU A 78 8.10 -8.17 -8.52
C LEU A 78 8.33 -9.68 -8.53
N LYS A 79 8.93 -10.18 -7.47
CA LYS A 79 9.09 -11.62 -7.23
C LYS A 79 7.78 -12.20 -6.66
N SER A 80 7.64 -13.53 -6.73
CA SER A 80 6.45 -14.24 -6.25
C SER A 80 6.13 -13.94 -4.78
N ASN A 81 7.14 -13.89 -3.90
CA ASN A 81 6.96 -13.55 -2.50
C ASN A 81 6.53 -12.09 -2.31
N GLU A 82 6.99 -11.16 -3.14
CA GLU A 82 6.63 -9.74 -3.08
C GLU A 82 5.18 -9.51 -3.50
N VAL A 83 4.70 -10.21 -4.55
CA VAL A 83 3.29 -10.20 -4.94
C VAL A 83 2.40 -10.72 -3.80
N LYS A 84 2.81 -11.81 -3.12
CA LYS A 84 2.08 -12.35 -1.97
C LYS A 84 2.05 -11.35 -0.80
N ARG A 85 3.17 -10.70 -0.51
CA ARG A 85 3.28 -9.67 0.54
C ARG A 85 2.36 -8.48 0.24
N PHE A 86 2.34 -8.01 -1.00
CA PHE A 86 1.44 -6.95 -1.46
C PHE A 86 -0.03 -7.32 -1.23
N SER A 87 -0.44 -8.49 -1.71
CA SER A 87 -1.83 -8.98 -1.58
C SER A 87 -2.24 -9.15 -0.11
N LYS A 88 -1.33 -9.66 0.73
CA LYS A 88 -1.57 -9.85 2.16
C LYS A 88 -1.76 -8.50 2.88
N ALA A 89 -0.91 -7.53 2.60
CA ALA A 89 -1.02 -6.17 3.16
C ALA A 89 -2.32 -5.50 2.71
N GLN A 90 -2.64 -5.57 1.44
CA GLN A 90 -3.87 -5.02 0.88
C GLN A 90 -5.12 -5.62 1.52
N ASN A 91 -5.19 -6.94 1.63
CA ASN A 91 -6.33 -7.64 2.24
C ASN A 91 -6.49 -7.28 3.72
N PHE A 92 -5.40 -7.20 4.47
CA PHE A 92 -5.43 -6.80 5.87
C PHE A 92 -5.99 -5.39 6.06
N LEU A 93 -5.45 -4.41 5.32
CA LEU A 93 -5.91 -3.02 5.40
C LEU A 93 -7.36 -2.85 4.92
N TRP A 94 -7.77 -3.54 3.86
CA TRP A 94 -9.15 -3.54 3.39
C TRP A 94 -10.12 -4.14 4.41
N THR A 95 -9.71 -5.19 5.10
CA THR A 95 -10.54 -5.82 6.15
C THR A 95 -10.78 -4.86 7.30
N ILE A 96 -9.74 -4.16 7.78
CA ILE A 96 -9.89 -3.14 8.81
C ILE A 96 -10.83 -2.03 8.33
N ARG A 97 -10.63 -1.52 7.13
CA ARG A 97 -11.43 -0.45 6.55
C ARG A 97 -12.90 -0.85 6.42
N SER A 98 -13.17 -2.07 6.00
CA SER A 98 -14.54 -2.58 5.89
C SER A 98 -15.24 -2.64 7.23
N HIS A 99 -14.55 -3.07 8.29
CA HIS A 99 -15.09 -3.03 9.66
C HIS A 99 -15.32 -1.60 10.15
N LEU A 100 -14.41 -0.66 9.87
CA LEU A 100 -14.60 0.75 10.19
C LEU A 100 -15.87 1.32 9.55
N HIS A 101 -16.07 1.09 8.25
CA HIS A 101 -17.25 1.57 7.54
C HIS A 101 -18.53 0.95 8.07
N TYR A 102 -18.48 -0.35 8.40
CA TYR A 102 -19.64 -1.04 9.00
C TYR A 102 -20.02 -0.47 10.37
N ILE A 103 -19.04 -0.27 11.26
CA ILE A 103 -19.27 0.26 12.61
C ILE A 103 -19.74 1.72 12.56
N ALA A 104 -19.10 2.55 11.72
CA ALA A 104 -19.44 3.96 11.58
C ALA A 104 -20.77 4.20 10.82
N GLY A 105 -21.25 3.22 10.07
CA GLY A 105 -22.41 3.37 9.16
C GLY A 105 -22.17 4.36 8.02
N ARG A 106 -20.90 4.72 7.77
CA ARG A 106 -20.47 5.68 6.74
C ARG A 106 -19.03 5.40 6.32
N GLY A 107 -18.57 6.09 5.28
CA GLY A 107 -17.15 6.11 4.93
C GLY A 107 -16.32 6.75 6.05
N GLU A 108 -15.55 5.96 6.76
CA GLU A 108 -14.63 6.37 7.82
C GLU A 108 -13.29 5.67 7.61
N ASP A 109 -12.22 6.45 7.56
CA ASP A 109 -10.88 5.93 7.32
C ASP A 109 -9.94 6.15 8.52
N ARG A 110 -10.35 6.95 9.52
CA ARG A 110 -9.60 7.12 10.76
C ARG A 110 -9.95 6.01 11.75
N TRP A 111 -8.95 5.23 12.11
CA TRP A 111 -9.10 4.11 13.03
C TRP A 111 -8.87 4.57 14.46
N THR A 112 -9.94 5.05 15.09
CA THR A 112 -9.93 5.63 16.43
C THR A 112 -9.82 4.58 17.54
N CYS A 113 -9.25 4.97 18.69
CA CYS A 113 -8.97 4.05 19.81
C CYS A 113 -10.23 3.34 20.34
N ASP A 114 -11.38 3.99 20.34
CA ASP A 114 -12.64 3.44 20.83
C ASP A 114 -13.15 2.24 20.03
N VAL A 115 -12.81 2.14 18.74
CA VAL A 115 -13.20 1.00 17.87
C VAL A 115 -12.10 -0.02 17.62
N GLN A 116 -10.86 0.25 18.02
CA GLN A 116 -9.74 -0.66 17.80
C GLN A 116 -9.96 -2.03 18.45
N GLY A 117 -10.43 -2.05 19.70
CA GLY A 117 -10.70 -3.29 20.42
C GLY A 117 -11.82 -4.11 19.78
N GLU A 118 -12.91 -3.47 19.33
CA GLU A 118 -14.02 -4.15 18.67
C GLU A 118 -13.59 -4.76 17.34
N ILE A 119 -12.88 -4.00 16.49
CA ILE A 119 -12.39 -4.51 15.21
C ILE A 119 -11.40 -5.66 15.44
N GLY A 120 -10.50 -5.53 16.44
CA GLY A 120 -9.57 -6.58 16.81
C GLY A 120 -10.28 -7.90 17.16
N ARG A 121 -11.34 -7.84 17.98
CA ARG A 121 -12.15 -9.02 18.31
C ARG A 121 -12.82 -9.63 17.09
N ARG A 122 -13.39 -8.82 16.21
CA ARG A 122 -14.02 -9.28 14.95
C ARG A 122 -13.02 -9.96 14.03
N MET A 123 -11.76 -9.52 14.04
CA MET A 123 -10.67 -10.10 13.25
C MET A 123 -9.94 -11.26 13.97
N GLY A 124 -10.42 -11.67 15.16
CA GLY A 124 -9.89 -12.83 15.88
C GLY A 124 -8.73 -12.56 16.83
N TYR A 125 -8.40 -11.29 17.10
CA TYR A 125 -7.39 -10.93 18.11
C TYR A 125 -8.00 -11.02 19.51
N ARG A 126 -7.55 -12.00 20.29
CA ARG A 126 -8.03 -12.25 21.64
C ARG A 126 -6.93 -12.01 22.65
N ASP A 127 -7.34 -11.71 23.90
CA ASP A 127 -6.40 -11.65 25.00
C ASP A 127 -5.85 -13.05 25.31
N HIS A 128 -4.55 -13.10 25.57
CA HIS A 128 -3.85 -14.29 26.06
C HIS A 128 -3.08 -13.95 27.32
N ALA A 129 -2.59 -14.93 28.06
CA ALA A 129 -1.78 -14.70 29.22
C ALA A 129 -0.57 -13.79 28.90
N GLY A 130 -0.55 -12.62 29.51
CA GLY A 130 0.52 -11.63 29.34
C GLY A 130 0.45 -10.73 28.10
N THR A 131 -0.60 -10.85 27.24
CA THR A 131 -0.71 -10.03 26.03
C THR A 131 -2.16 -9.64 25.73
N VAL A 132 -2.44 -8.37 25.56
CA VAL A 132 -3.76 -7.84 25.19
C VAL A 132 -3.98 -7.97 23.69
N GLY A 133 -5.16 -8.42 23.27
CA GLY A 133 -5.49 -8.66 21.86
C GLY A 133 -5.35 -7.40 20.99
N VAL A 134 -5.77 -6.23 21.49
CA VAL A 134 -5.65 -4.96 20.78
C VAL A 134 -4.19 -4.55 20.55
N GLU A 135 -3.28 -4.81 21.48
CA GLU A 135 -1.85 -4.54 21.30
C GLU A 135 -1.24 -5.39 20.19
N ARG A 136 -1.58 -6.68 20.14
CA ARG A 136 -1.15 -7.56 19.04
C ARG A 136 -1.73 -7.12 17.70
N PHE A 137 -2.97 -6.65 17.70
CA PHE A 137 -3.61 -6.12 16.50
C PHE A 137 -2.90 -4.86 16.00
N MET A 138 -2.63 -3.90 16.88
CA MET A 138 -1.89 -2.69 16.53
C MET A 138 -0.46 -2.99 16.08
N LYS A 139 0.21 -3.92 16.73
CA LYS A 139 1.53 -4.40 16.28
C LYS A 139 1.48 -4.97 14.88
N HIS A 140 0.49 -5.79 14.55
CA HIS A 140 0.30 -6.33 13.21
C HIS A 140 0.06 -5.22 12.18
N TYR A 141 -0.75 -4.22 12.55
CA TYR A 141 -0.95 -3.04 11.71
C TYR A 141 0.37 -2.30 11.43
N TYR A 142 1.17 -2.01 12.44
CA TYR A 142 2.45 -1.30 12.26
C TYR A 142 3.44 -2.10 11.40
N LEU A 143 3.48 -3.42 11.57
CA LEU A 143 4.28 -4.29 10.71
C LEU A 143 3.78 -4.27 9.26
N THR A 144 2.47 -4.23 9.05
CA THR A 144 1.88 -4.10 7.71
C THR A 144 2.21 -2.75 7.08
N ALA A 145 2.11 -1.65 7.83
CA ALA A 145 2.49 -0.32 7.35
C ALA A 145 3.99 -0.23 6.98
N LYS A 146 4.86 -0.88 7.75
CA LYS A 146 6.29 -1.03 7.43
C LYS A 146 6.47 -1.84 6.14
N GLU A 147 5.74 -2.94 5.99
CA GLU A 147 5.77 -3.79 4.81
C GLU A 147 5.40 -3.02 3.54
N VAL A 148 4.38 -2.19 3.60
CA VAL A 148 4.00 -1.29 2.48
C VAL A 148 5.13 -0.35 2.12
N GLY A 149 5.85 0.19 3.10
CA GLY A 149 7.03 1.02 2.88
C GLY A 149 8.17 0.25 2.20
N ASP A 150 8.42 -0.99 2.61
CA ASP A 150 9.44 -1.85 2.04
C ASP A 150 9.10 -2.24 0.58
N LEU A 151 7.84 -2.57 0.29
CA LEU A 151 7.36 -2.83 -1.07
C LEU A 151 7.51 -1.60 -1.97
N THR A 152 7.24 -0.41 -1.46
CA THR A 152 7.46 0.85 -2.20
C THR A 152 8.93 0.99 -2.60
N ARG A 153 9.86 0.75 -1.67
CA ARG A 153 11.29 0.84 -1.93
C ARG A 153 11.75 -0.19 -2.96
N ILE A 154 11.29 -1.43 -2.86
CA ILE A 154 11.59 -2.49 -3.82
C ILE A 154 11.12 -2.10 -5.22
N PHE A 155 9.90 -1.59 -5.32
CA PHE A 155 9.32 -1.16 -6.60
C PHE A 155 10.09 0.02 -7.22
N CYS A 156 10.43 1.03 -6.43
CA CYS A 156 11.24 2.17 -6.90
C CYS A 156 12.62 1.72 -7.37
N ALA A 157 13.28 0.80 -6.66
CA ALA A 157 14.57 0.24 -7.08
C ALA A 157 14.46 -0.51 -8.40
N ALA A 158 13.38 -1.25 -8.64
CA ALA A 158 13.13 -1.92 -9.92
C ALA A 158 12.95 -0.92 -11.05
N LEU A 159 12.22 0.18 -10.83
CA LEU A 159 12.06 1.25 -11.81
C LEU A 159 13.39 1.92 -12.18
N GLU A 160 14.21 2.24 -11.18
CA GLU A 160 15.53 2.84 -11.41
C GLU A 160 16.48 1.90 -12.20
N ALA A 161 16.45 0.61 -11.90
CA ALA A 161 17.24 -0.38 -12.60
C ALA A 161 16.83 -0.51 -14.08
N GLU A 162 15.54 -0.39 -14.37
CA GLU A 162 15.04 -0.37 -15.74
C GLU A 162 15.46 0.89 -16.49
N GLN A 163 15.32 2.07 -15.90
CA GLN A 163 15.75 3.34 -16.51
C GLN A 163 17.22 3.31 -16.91
N LYS A 164 18.09 2.71 -16.08
CA LYS A 164 19.52 2.55 -16.39
C LYS A 164 19.81 1.60 -17.55
N ARG A 165 18.87 0.72 -17.90
CA ARG A 165 19.00 -0.19 -19.07
C ARG A 165 18.56 0.46 -20.38
N TRP A 166 17.83 1.58 -20.31
CA TRP A 166 17.28 2.28 -21.48
C TRP A 166 18.14 3.50 -21.90
N ASN A 167 19.07 3.92 -21.01
CA ASN A 167 20.08 4.95 -21.27
C ASN A 167 21.43 4.30 -21.62
#